data_44ae8c7853a98e9b08fde7d3b8a26b50
#
_entry.id   44ae8c7853a98e9b08fde7d3b8a26b50
#
_cell.length_a   1.000
_cell.length_b   1.000
_cell.length_c   1.000
_cell.angle_alpha   90.00
_cell.angle_beta   90.00
_cell.angle_gamma   90.00
#
_symmetry.space_group_name_H-M   'P 1'
#
loop_
_entity.id
_entity.type
_entity.pdbx_description
1 polymer ?
#
loop_
_entity_poly.entity_id
_entity_poly.type
_entity_poly.pdbx_seq_one_letter_code
_entity_poly.pdbx_strand_id
1 'polypeptide(L)'
;MKISLIILLISSSLLSQSQDIKIKNYLNSLNNKTVLIEIFENQSVFNAKISLNDSKIYFETIDTDSTISLFEKNVITSYDLSKKNIILENSDKNIIDFFSYENFENASVIKIEIENENSIYYYNFYDNILLIDYNNSKNMIHKISLFQEENSIFECKIVDVNKYQNPLKFFNIDDSWTIIDWRLN
;
A
#
# COMPACT_ATOMS: atom_id res chain seq x y z
N MET A 1 -36.01 -11.72 -25.26
CA MET A 1 -34.85 -12.31 -24.60
C MET A 1 -33.51 -11.51 -24.68
N LYS A 2 -33.27 -10.72 -25.75
CA LYS A 2 -32.00 -9.95 -25.87
C LYS A 2 -31.89 -8.70 -24.95
N ILE A 3 -33.02 -8.06 -24.62
CA ILE A 3 -33.04 -6.83 -23.82
C ILE A 3 -32.74 -7.10 -22.34
N SER A 4 -33.21 -8.21 -21.77
CA SER A 4 -32.89 -8.59 -20.37
C SER A 4 -31.42 -8.87 -20.12
N LEU A 5 -30.70 -9.42 -21.12
CA LEU A 5 -29.28 -9.71 -20.99
C LEU A 5 -28.43 -8.43 -20.98
N ILE A 6 -28.82 -7.44 -21.79
CA ILE A 6 -28.14 -6.14 -21.86
C ILE A 6 -28.32 -5.36 -20.55
N ILE A 7 -29.51 -5.38 -19.96
CA ILE A 7 -29.78 -4.72 -18.67
C ILE A 7 -28.96 -5.37 -17.54
N LEU A 8 -28.81 -6.69 -17.56
CA LEU A 8 -28.01 -7.41 -16.56
C LEU A 8 -26.51 -7.08 -16.67
N LEU A 9 -25.99 -6.95 -17.90
CA LEU A 9 -24.59 -6.57 -18.15
C LEU A 9 -24.32 -5.10 -17.75
N ILE A 10 -25.25 -4.18 -18.01
CA ILE A 10 -25.12 -2.78 -17.62
C ILE A 10 -25.20 -2.63 -16.10
N SER A 11 -26.09 -3.37 -15.42
CA SER A 11 -26.20 -3.32 -13.96
C SER A 11 -24.96 -3.89 -13.26
N SER A 12 -24.33 -4.93 -13.80
CA SER A 12 -23.11 -5.49 -13.23
C SER A 12 -21.90 -4.55 -13.38
N SER A 13 -21.79 -3.84 -14.51
CA SER A 13 -20.72 -2.86 -14.73
C SER A 13 -20.87 -1.61 -13.85
N LEU A 14 -22.08 -1.13 -13.63
CA LEU A 14 -22.37 0.01 -12.74
C LEU A 14 -22.14 -0.34 -11.28
N LEU A 15 -22.48 -1.56 -10.85
CA LEU A 15 -22.18 -2.06 -9.51
C LEU A 15 -20.66 -2.17 -9.26
N SER A 16 -19.92 -2.68 -10.23
CA SER A 16 -18.47 -2.79 -10.17
C SER A 16 -17.79 -1.41 -10.04
N GLN A 17 -18.21 -0.42 -10.84
CA GLN A 17 -17.67 0.95 -10.76
C GLN A 17 -17.99 1.65 -9.43
N SER A 18 -19.20 1.47 -8.90
CA SER A 18 -19.57 2.09 -7.61
C SER A 18 -18.82 1.49 -6.42
N GLN A 19 -18.44 0.23 -6.50
CA GLN A 19 -17.71 -0.45 -5.44
C GLN A 19 -16.21 -0.13 -5.48
N ASP A 20 -15.62 0.01 -6.65
CA ASP A 20 -14.22 0.45 -6.82
C ASP A 20 -13.97 1.82 -6.18
N ILE A 21 -14.94 2.73 -6.25
CA ILE A 21 -14.90 4.04 -5.61
C ILE A 21 -14.68 3.94 -4.09
N LYS A 22 -15.20 2.92 -3.41
CA LYS A 22 -15.01 2.75 -1.96
C LYS A 22 -13.54 2.53 -1.60
N ILE A 23 -12.85 1.65 -2.34
CA ILE A 23 -11.43 1.36 -2.11
C ILE A 23 -10.60 2.63 -2.39
N LYS A 24 -10.84 3.28 -3.52
CA LYS A 24 -10.15 4.53 -3.89
C LYS A 24 -10.37 5.64 -2.88
N ASN A 25 -11.60 5.81 -2.40
CA ASN A 25 -11.93 6.79 -1.36
C ASN A 25 -11.24 6.46 -0.04
N TYR A 26 -11.19 5.18 0.34
CA TYR A 26 -10.49 4.76 1.54
C TYR A 26 -8.99 5.07 1.44
N LEU A 27 -8.32 4.67 0.35
CA LEU A 27 -6.91 4.96 0.11
C LEU A 27 -6.63 6.46 0.12
N ASN A 28 -7.47 7.26 -0.54
CA ASN A 28 -7.35 8.72 -0.50
C ASN A 28 -7.51 9.28 0.93
N SER A 29 -8.35 8.68 1.76
CA SER A 29 -8.52 9.08 3.16
C SER A 29 -7.30 8.80 4.04
N LEU A 30 -6.38 7.94 3.58
CA LEU A 30 -5.12 7.64 4.28
C LEU A 30 -4.07 8.74 4.07
N ASN A 31 -4.25 9.66 3.13
CA ASN A 31 -3.35 10.81 2.99
C ASN A 31 -3.29 11.61 4.30
N ASN A 32 -2.11 12.04 4.69
CA ASN A 32 -1.82 12.68 5.97
C ASN A 32 -2.19 11.80 7.19
N LYS A 33 -1.96 10.49 7.06
CA LYS A 33 -2.14 9.50 8.12
C LYS A 33 -0.89 8.66 8.32
N THR A 34 -0.81 8.05 9.50
CA THR A 34 0.11 6.95 9.81
C THR A 34 -0.72 5.70 10.03
N VAL A 35 -0.45 4.68 9.23
CA VAL A 35 -1.13 3.38 9.23
C VAL A 35 -0.23 2.37 9.93
N LEU A 36 -0.73 1.72 10.97
CA LEU A 36 -0.07 0.59 11.60
C LEU A 36 -0.51 -0.68 10.88
N ILE A 37 0.45 -1.49 10.47
CA ILE A 37 0.22 -2.76 9.77
C ILE A 37 0.96 -3.91 10.43
N GLU A 38 0.37 -5.11 10.33
CA GLU A 38 1.05 -6.39 10.55
C GLU A 38 1.40 -6.98 9.19
N ILE A 39 2.66 -7.32 8.96
CA ILE A 39 3.14 -7.95 7.73
C ILE A 39 3.40 -9.43 8.01
N PHE A 40 2.95 -10.28 7.10
CA PHE A 40 3.08 -11.73 7.18
C PHE A 40 4.11 -12.20 6.16
N GLU A 41 5.22 -12.73 6.64
CA GLU A 41 6.31 -13.24 5.80
C GLU A 41 6.86 -14.55 6.37
N ASN A 42 6.85 -15.63 5.55
CA ASN A 42 7.49 -16.91 5.89
C ASN A 42 7.16 -17.44 7.30
N GLN A 43 5.88 -17.42 7.71
CA GLN A 43 5.38 -17.80 9.03
C GLN A 43 5.76 -16.84 10.19
N SER A 44 6.41 -15.73 9.88
CA SER A 44 6.69 -14.66 10.83
C SER A 44 5.69 -13.52 10.65
N VAL A 45 5.42 -12.81 11.74
CA VAL A 45 4.60 -11.59 11.73
C VAL A 45 5.44 -10.48 12.35
N PHE A 46 5.52 -9.36 11.67
CA PHE A 46 6.18 -8.17 12.21
C PHE A 46 5.32 -6.92 12.01
N ASN A 47 5.51 -5.96 12.89
CA ASN A 47 4.78 -4.71 12.84
C ASN A 47 5.55 -3.65 12.06
N ALA A 48 4.82 -2.87 11.26
CA ALA A 48 5.38 -1.73 10.55
C ALA A 48 4.42 -0.54 10.59
N LYS A 49 4.96 0.65 10.35
CA LYS A 49 4.21 1.87 10.14
C LYS A 49 4.41 2.37 8.72
N ILE A 50 3.32 2.80 8.11
CA ILE A 50 3.32 3.50 6.84
C ILE A 50 2.79 4.91 7.11
N SER A 51 3.64 5.93 6.94
CA SER A 51 3.23 7.32 7.09
C SER A 51 3.12 7.96 5.71
N LEU A 52 1.91 8.41 5.38
CA LEU A 52 1.53 8.95 4.09
C LEU A 52 1.39 10.47 4.18
N ASN A 53 2.08 11.20 3.32
CA ASN A 53 1.98 12.64 3.23
C ASN A 53 2.17 13.09 1.78
N ASP A 54 1.10 13.50 1.15
CA ASP A 54 1.03 13.81 -0.28
C ASP A 54 1.60 12.66 -1.14
N SER A 55 2.67 12.91 -1.90
CA SER A 55 3.33 11.90 -2.73
C SER A 55 4.43 11.10 -2.02
N LYS A 56 4.59 11.27 -0.69
CA LYS A 56 5.64 10.63 0.10
C LYS A 56 5.08 9.49 0.93
N ILE A 57 5.70 8.33 0.82
CA ILE A 57 5.37 7.16 1.63
C ILE A 57 6.60 6.82 2.47
N TYR A 58 6.47 6.92 3.79
CA TYR A 58 7.50 6.46 4.72
C TYR A 58 7.10 5.08 5.24
N PHE A 59 8.06 4.17 5.23
CA PHE A 59 7.92 2.83 5.80
C PHE A 59 8.92 2.64 6.93
N GLU A 60 8.46 2.24 8.10
CA GLU A 60 9.25 2.01 9.31
C GLU A 60 8.89 0.64 9.88
N THR A 61 9.85 -0.27 10.03
CA THR A 61 9.67 -1.52 10.78
C THR A 61 9.83 -1.24 12.28
N ILE A 62 8.90 -1.79 13.10
CA ILE A 62 8.87 -1.49 14.56
C ILE A 62 9.77 -2.45 15.34
N ASP A 63 9.85 -3.70 14.91
CA ASP A 63 10.44 -4.80 15.67
C ASP A 63 11.88 -5.14 15.27
N THR A 64 12.44 -4.45 14.28
CA THR A 64 13.77 -4.68 13.74
C THR A 64 14.58 -3.38 13.65
N ASP A 65 15.82 -3.48 13.19
CA ASP A 65 16.75 -2.36 13.10
C ASP A 65 16.13 -1.07 12.59
N SER A 66 16.56 0.03 13.19
CA SER A 66 16.10 1.39 13.01
C SER A 66 16.27 1.91 11.57
N THR A 67 15.56 1.31 10.63
CA THR A 67 15.56 1.75 9.22
C THR A 67 14.23 2.38 8.87
N ILE A 68 14.29 3.57 8.29
CA ILE A 68 13.13 4.27 7.71
C ILE A 68 13.37 4.39 6.22
N SER A 69 12.46 3.88 5.41
CA SER A 69 12.51 4.03 3.95
C SER A 69 11.48 5.05 3.49
N LEU A 70 11.93 6.03 2.73
CA LEU A 70 11.09 7.02 2.03
C LEU A 70 10.98 6.62 0.56
N PHE A 71 9.77 6.40 0.11
CA PHE A 71 9.41 6.17 -1.29
C PHE A 71 8.89 7.47 -1.88
N GLU A 72 9.60 7.99 -2.87
CA GLU A 72 9.25 9.24 -3.55
C GLU A 72 9.49 9.09 -5.05
N LYS A 73 8.42 9.02 -5.85
CA LYS A 73 8.48 8.74 -7.31
C LYS A 73 9.26 7.45 -7.59
N ASN A 74 10.40 7.59 -8.28
CA ASN A 74 11.23 6.47 -8.72
C ASN A 74 12.48 6.30 -7.84
N VAL A 75 12.47 6.83 -6.62
CA VAL A 75 13.61 6.78 -5.70
C VAL A 75 13.17 6.23 -4.36
N ILE A 76 13.94 5.31 -3.83
CA ILE A 76 13.88 4.90 -2.43
C ILE A 76 15.05 5.54 -1.71
N THR A 77 14.76 6.25 -0.63
CA THR A 77 15.77 6.77 0.30
C THR A 77 15.67 6.02 1.61
N SER A 78 16.64 5.17 1.92
CA SER A 78 16.67 4.41 3.18
C SER A 78 17.60 5.07 4.18
N TYR A 79 17.09 5.34 5.37
CA TYR A 79 17.80 5.92 6.51
C TYR A 79 18.13 4.81 7.50
N ASP A 80 19.39 4.37 7.56
CA ASP A 80 19.89 3.49 8.61
C ASP A 80 20.30 4.35 9.81
N LEU A 81 19.40 4.43 10.78
CA LEU A 81 19.56 5.30 11.94
C LEU A 81 20.69 4.84 12.87
N SER A 82 20.98 3.56 12.88
CA SER A 82 22.03 2.96 13.71
C SER A 82 23.43 3.28 13.20
N LYS A 83 23.61 3.25 11.87
CA LYS A 83 24.88 3.49 11.18
C LYS A 83 25.04 4.91 10.67
N LYS A 84 23.99 5.75 10.77
CA LYS A 84 23.92 7.07 10.17
C LYS A 84 24.22 7.06 8.66
N ASN A 85 23.62 6.13 7.96
CA ASN A 85 23.74 6.01 6.50
C ASN A 85 22.45 6.43 5.83
N ILE A 86 22.57 7.11 4.69
CA ILE A 86 21.49 7.37 3.75
C ILE A 86 21.81 6.60 2.47
N ILE A 87 20.93 5.68 2.09
CA ILE A 87 21.10 4.87 0.89
C ILE A 87 20.07 5.34 -0.13
N LEU A 88 20.51 5.66 -1.34
CA LEU A 88 19.68 6.07 -2.45
C LEU A 88 19.65 4.98 -3.51
N GLU A 89 18.44 4.54 -3.89
CA GLU A 89 18.22 3.48 -4.88
C GLU A 89 17.18 3.93 -5.90
N ASN A 90 17.31 3.47 -7.14
CA ASN A 90 16.23 3.61 -8.12
C ASN A 90 15.18 2.53 -7.87
N SER A 91 13.91 2.90 -8.03
CA SER A 91 12.82 1.95 -7.98
C SER A 91 11.77 2.32 -9.01
N ASP A 92 11.55 1.46 -9.96
CA ASP A 92 10.54 1.68 -11.01
C ASP A 92 9.13 1.28 -10.55
N LYS A 93 9.03 0.32 -9.62
CA LYS A 93 7.75 -0.21 -9.10
C LYS A 93 7.95 -0.70 -7.67
N ASN A 94 7.20 -0.14 -6.73
CA ASN A 94 7.26 -0.54 -5.33
C ASN A 94 5.99 -1.27 -4.90
N ILE A 95 6.14 -2.33 -4.12
CA ILE A 95 5.00 -3.04 -3.50
C ILE A 95 4.14 -2.08 -2.67
N ILE A 96 4.75 -1.09 -2.03
CA ILE A 96 4.08 -0.10 -1.17
C ILE A 96 3.27 0.94 -1.96
N ASP A 97 3.48 1.05 -3.26
CA ASP A 97 2.81 2.04 -4.11
C ASP A 97 1.28 1.96 -4.08
N PHE A 98 0.71 0.79 -3.76
CA PHE A 98 -0.75 0.66 -3.63
C PHE A 98 -1.34 1.48 -2.48
N PHE A 99 -0.55 1.92 -1.50
CA PHE A 99 -0.99 2.86 -0.47
C PHE A 99 -1.09 4.30 -0.99
N SER A 100 -0.48 4.61 -2.13
CA SER A 100 -0.64 5.90 -2.79
C SER A 100 -1.87 5.91 -3.67
N TYR A 101 -2.81 6.81 -3.40
CA TYR A 101 -3.99 6.98 -4.24
C TYR A 101 -3.62 7.26 -5.71
N GLU A 102 -2.59 8.10 -5.95
CA GLU A 102 -2.13 8.45 -7.29
C GLU A 102 -1.68 7.23 -8.09
N ASN A 103 -0.92 6.34 -7.46
CA ASN A 103 -0.46 5.11 -8.12
C ASN A 103 -1.58 4.10 -8.30
N PHE A 104 -2.55 4.08 -7.37
CA PHE A 104 -3.70 3.18 -7.41
C PHE A 104 -4.79 3.64 -8.37
N GLU A 105 -4.82 4.91 -8.78
CA GLU A 105 -5.87 5.46 -9.65
C GLU A 105 -6.00 4.67 -10.96
N ASN A 106 -4.89 4.20 -11.52
CA ASN A 106 -4.84 3.43 -12.75
C ASN A 106 -5.03 1.91 -12.56
N ALA A 107 -5.17 1.42 -11.32
CA ALA A 107 -5.46 0.03 -11.08
C ALA A 107 -6.86 -0.33 -11.56
N SER A 108 -7.00 -1.45 -12.26
CA SER A 108 -8.28 -1.91 -12.80
C SER A 108 -8.81 -3.11 -12.01
N VAL A 109 -10.08 -3.04 -11.62
CA VAL A 109 -10.77 -4.15 -10.97
C VAL A 109 -10.96 -5.29 -11.97
N ILE A 110 -10.50 -6.48 -11.61
CA ILE A 110 -10.71 -7.71 -12.39
C ILE A 110 -11.99 -8.43 -11.93
N LYS A 111 -12.16 -8.52 -10.61
CA LYS A 111 -13.23 -9.29 -9.97
C LYS A 111 -13.56 -8.73 -8.60
N ILE A 112 -14.81 -8.90 -8.18
CA ILE A 112 -15.27 -8.61 -6.82
C ILE A 112 -16.04 -9.82 -6.31
N GLU A 113 -15.68 -10.30 -5.14
CA GLU A 113 -16.39 -11.34 -4.40
C GLU A 113 -16.99 -10.71 -3.14
N ILE A 114 -18.25 -11.03 -2.85
CA ILE A 114 -18.93 -10.52 -1.67
C ILE A 114 -19.17 -11.70 -0.74
N GLU A 115 -18.58 -11.65 0.44
CA GLU A 115 -18.69 -12.66 1.48
C GLU A 115 -19.17 -12.03 2.78
N ASN A 116 -20.45 -12.17 3.10
CA ASN A 116 -21.06 -11.62 4.31
C ASN A 116 -20.80 -10.10 4.47
N GLU A 117 -20.02 -9.73 5.49
CA GLU A 117 -19.67 -8.34 5.80
C GLU A 117 -18.44 -7.84 5.01
N ASN A 118 -17.75 -8.71 4.31
CA ASN A 118 -16.55 -8.38 3.57
C ASN A 118 -16.77 -8.40 2.06
N SER A 119 -15.98 -7.62 1.35
CA SER A 119 -15.86 -7.68 -0.11
C SER A 119 -14.39 -7.85 -0.47
N ILE A 120 -14.09 -8.84 -1.28
CA ILE A 120 -12.74 -9.10 -1.77
C ILE A 120 -12.63 -8.53 -3.19
N TYR A 121 -11.74 -7.58 -3.35
CA TYR A 121 -11.47 -6.92 -4.62
C TYR A 121 -10.18 -7.46 -5.19
N TYR A 122 -10.21 -7.85 -6.45
CA TYR A 122 -9.07 -8.30 -7.23
C TYR A 122 -8.71 -7.21 -8.22
N TYR A 123 -7.49 -6.70 -8.14
CA TYR A 123 -6.98 -5.68 -9.04
C TYR A 123 -5.82 -6.22 -9.86
N ASN A 124 -5.73 -5.76 -11.10
CA ASN A 124 -4.47 -5.80 -11.82
C ASN A 124 -3.64 -4.60 -11.37
N PHE A 125 -2.51 -4.88 -10.75
CA PHE A 125 -1.61 -3.87 -10.20
C PHE A 125 -0.19 -4.13 -10.69
N TYR A 126 0.26 -3.36 -11.65
CA TYR A 126 1.43 -3.63 -12.48
C TYR A 126 1.30 -5.02 -13.15
N ASP A 127 2.25 -5.94 -12.91
CA ASP A 127 2.20 -7.31 -13.45
C ASP A 127 1.73 -8.34 -12.39
N ASN A 128 1.09 -7.87 -11.32
CA ASN A 128 0.68 -8.66 -10.16
C ASN A 128 -0.82 -8.60 -9.94
N ILE A 129 -1.35 -9.53 -9.16
CA ILE A 129 -2.72 -9.52 -8.67
C ILE A 129 -2.73 -8.98 -7.24
N LEU A 130 -3.37 -7.83 -7.04
CA LEU A 130 -3.59 -7.25 -5.73
C LEU A 130 -4.98 -7.65 -5.21
N LEU A 131 -5.03 -8.32 -4.08
CA LEU A 131 -6.25 -8.59 -3.33
C LEU A 131 -6.43 -7.57 -2.21
N ILE A 132 -7.62 -7.01 -2.13
CA ILE A 132 -8.02 -6.12 -1.03
C ILE A 132 -9.27 -6.69 -0.37
N ASP A 133 -9.14 -7.13 0.89
CA ASP A 133 -10.27 -7.48 1.75
C ASP A 133 -10.78 -6.22 2.45
N TYR A 134 -12.01 -5.82 2.10
CA TYR A 134 -12.65 -4.62 2.60
C TYR A 134 -13.83 -4.98 3.49
N ASN A 135 -13.80 -4.53 4.74
CA ASN A 135 -14.90 -4.71 5.67
C ASN A 135 -15.96 -3.62 5.42
N ASN A 136 -17.14 -4.03 4.92
CA ASN A 136 -18.22 -3.13 4.56
C ASN A 136 -18.89 -2.46 5.79
N SER A 137 -18.94 -3.16 6.93
CA SER A 137 -19.57 -2.62 8.14
C SER A 137 -18.71 -1.53 8.79
N LYS A 138 -17.38 -1.68 8.73
CA LYS A 138 -16.41 -0.72 9.26
C LYS A 138 -15.95 0.30 8.25
N ASN A 139 -16.30 0.15 6.96
CA ASN A 139 -15.83 0.97 5.86
C ASN A 139 -14.29 1.12 5.80
N MET A 140 -13.57 0.01 5.94
CA MET A 140 -12.10 0.01 5.98
C MET A 140 -11.51 -1.21 5.27
N ILE A 141 -10.32 -1.02 4.72
CA ILE A 141 -9.50 -2.14 4.27
C ILE A 141 -9.00 -2.89 5.50
N HIS A 142 -9.23 -4.21 5.53
CA HIS A 142 -8.79 -5.09 6.60
C HIS A 142 -7.45 -5.75 6.24
N LYS A 143 -7.33 -6.28 5.03
CA LYS A 143 -6.18 -7.04 4.59
C LYS A 143 -5.84 -6.69 3.14
N ILE A 144 -4.55 -6.72 2.84
CA ILE A 144 -4.03 -6.55 1.49
C ILE A 144 -3.05 -7.67 1.23
N SER A 145 -3.16 -8.30 0.06
CA SER A 145 -2.26 -9.35 -0.37
C SER A 145 -1.87 -9.13 -1.83
N LEU A 146 -0.60 -9.27 -2.15
CA LEU A 146 -0.06 -9.14 -3.50
C LEU A 146 0.47 -10.50 -3.95
N PHE A 147 0.05 -10.93 -5.13
CA PHE A 147 0.41 -12.20 -5.73
C PHE A 147 1.14 -11.97 -7.05
N GLN A 148 2.24 -12.67 -7.23
CA GLN A 148 2.89 -12.86 -8.51
C GLN A 148 2.63 -14.29 -8.95
N GLU A 149 1.88 -14.47 -10.04
CA GLU A 149 1.32 -15.75 -10.44
C GLU A 149 0.46 -16.34 -9.29
N GLU A 150 0.82 -17.50 -8.75
CA GLU A 150 0.11 -18.16 -7.62
C GLU A 150 0.80 -17.94 -6.26
N ASN A 151 1.94 -17.22 -6.22
CA ASN A 151 2.72 -17.02 -5.02
C ASN A 151 2.37 -15.68 -4.35
N SER A 152 2.02 -15.73 -3.07
CA SER A 152 1.93 -14.49 -2.26
C SER A 152 3.33 -13.93 -2.05
N ILE A 153 3.57 -12.72 -2.55
CA ILE A 153 4.84 -12.00 -2.39
C ILE A 153 4.77 -10.93 -1.30
N PHE A 154 3.57 -10.53 -0.90
CA PHE A 154 3.35 -9.60 0.19
C PHE A 154 1.96 -9.80 0.77
N GLU A 155 1.85 -9.75 2.09
CA GLU A 155 0.58 -9.79 2.80
C GLU A 155 0.65 -8.89 4.04
N CYS A 156 -0.34 -8.03 4.23
CA CYS A 156 -0.46 -7.25 5.45
C CYS A 156 -1.91 -7.06 5.89
N LYS A 157 -2.09 -6.84 7.21
CA LYS A 157 -3.34 -6.36 7.80
C LYS A 157 -3.18 -4.93 8.27
N ILE A 158 -4.22 -4.11 8.07
CA ILE A 158 -4.31 -2.79 8.68
C ILE A 158 -4.84 -2.97 10.10
N VAL A 159 -4.03 -2.58 11.08
CA VAL A 159 -4.33 -2.69 12.51
C VAL A 159 -4.96 -1.40 13.01
N ASP A 160 -4.39 -0.25 12.65
CA ASP A 160 -4.84 1.05 13.11
C ASP A 160 -4.47 2.17 12.14
N VAL A 161 -5.21 3.28 12.20
CA VAL A 161 -4.99 4.48 11.37
C VAL A 161 -4.98 5.72 12.26
N ASN A 162 -3.83 6.35 12.35
CA ASN A 162 -3.56 7.47 13.23
C ASN A 162 -3.33 8.79 12.45
N LYS A 163 -3.25 9.90 13.19
CA LYS A 163 -2.77 11.16 12.63
C LYS A 163 -1.34 11.00 12.11
N TYR A 164 -1.05 11.68 11.01
CA TYR A 164 0.29 11.69 10.43
C TYR A 164 1.37 12.02 11.46
N GLN A 165 2.40 11.20 11.48
CA GLN A 165 3.62 11.42 12.24
C GLN A 165 4.80 11.36 11.28
N ASN A 166 5.56 12.44 11.18
CA ASN A 166 6.79 12.42 10.41
C ASN A 166 7.82 11.52 11.10
N PRO A 167 8.20 10.37 10.54
CA PRO A 167 9.10 9.43 11.21
C PRO A 167 10.52 9.97 11.36
N LEU A 168 10.93 10.94 10.53
CA LEU A 168 12.26 11.56 10.60
C LEU A 168 12.33 12.77 11.55
N LYS A 169 11.21 13.20 12.14
CA LYS A 169 11.13 14.42 12.96
C LYS A 169 12.12 14.46 14.14
N PHE A 170 12.42 13.30 14.70
CA PHE A 170 13.25 13.21 15.91
C PHE A 170 14.73 12.90 15.60
N PHE A 171 15.09 12.78 14.33
CA PHE A 171 16.45 12.48 13.91
C PHE A 171 17.12 13.72 13.35
N ASN A 172 18.29 14.03 13.89
CA ASN A 172 19.13 15.09 13.34
C ASN A 172 19.96 14.53 12.20
N ILE A 173 19.51 14.77 10.98
CA ILE A 173 20.23 14.40 9.76
C ILE A 173 21.14 15.57 9.41
N ASP A 174 22.43 15.43 9.65
CA ASP A 174 23.46 16.44 9.44
C ASP A 174 24.63 15.90 8.59
N ASP A 175 25.64 16.69 8.41
CA ASP A 175 26.84 16.36 7.59
C ASP A 175 27.63 15.13 8.10
N SER A 176 27.30 14.58 9.28
CA SER A 176 27.94 13.38 9.80
C SER A 176 27.37 12.08 9.20
N TRP A 177 26.28 12.16 8.44
CA TRP A 177 25.68 11.03 7.78
C TRP A 177 26.42 10.68 6.48
N THR A 178 26.65 9.39 6.27
CA THR A 178 27.26 8.88 5.04
C THR A 178 26.19 8.66 3.98
N ILE A 179 26.34 9.26 2.80
CA ILE A 179 25.45 9.04 1.66
C ILE A 179 26.04 7.97 0.75
N ILE A 180 25.28 6.93 0.50
CA ILE A 180 25.60 5.82 -0.40
C ILE A 180 24.62 5.89 -1.58
N ASP A 181 25.08 6.29 -2.74
CA ASP A 181 24.23 6.44 -3.93
C ASP A 181 24.40 5.26 -4.90
N TRP A 182 23.47 4.33 -4.87
CA TRP A 182 23.46 3.16 -5.75
C TRP A 182 22.76 3.43 -7.10
N ARG A 183 22.20 4.60 -7.30
CA ARG A 183 21.57 4.99 -8.56
C ARG A 183 22.59 5.22 -9.68
N LEU A 184 23.86 5.37 -9.32
CA LEU A 184 24.97 5.68 -10.24
C LEU A 184 25.69 4.44 -10.77
N ASN A 185 25.25 3.23 -10.42
CA ASN A 185 25.87 1.97 -10.80
C ASN A 185 25.06 1.23 -11.88
#